data_f9f4312f1152b7b60c80bd097e110281
#
_entry.id   f9f4312f1152b7b60c80bd097e110281
#
_cell.length_a   1.000
_cell.length_b   1.000
_cell.length_c   1.000
_cell.angle_alpha   90.00
_cell.angle_beta   90.00
_cell.angle_gamma   90.00
#
_symmetry.space_group_name_H-M   'P 1'
#
loop_
_entity.id
_entity.type
_entity.pdbx_description
1 polymer ?
#
loop_
_entity_poly.entity_id
_entity_poly.type
_entity_poly.pdbx_seq_one_letter_code
_entity_poly.pdbx_strand_id
1 'polypeptide(L)'
;MKTSKPLLTLRMLFPAAASFIVLLLGEWIARGSLTADTFISFIFPHFGAYLLAWLLLFLVWELLDWVLRIPPLATLGMAVLGCAPCAVNFYTMQLRGEPFLPWDLMQVSEAAGVASAAGLKLQTSMVVSIVLVLALTVASFFVYRGRLRQRWLPRLAGTGASAAALCLLIFGVYLQPAVTQVLGITPDAWMQDRYYRYYGV
;
A
#
# COMPACT_ATOMS: atom_id res chain seq x y z
N MET A 1 4.52 13.83 -32.01
CA MET A 1 4.62 12.35 -32.00
C MET A 1 3.28 11.78 -31.54
N LYS A 2 2.54 11.08 -32.41
CA LYS A 2 1.30 10.38 -32.00
C LYS A 2 1.69 9.21 -31.09
N THR A 3 1.26 9.25 -29.83
CA THR A 3 1.39 8.10 -28.93
C THR A 3 0.59 6.94 -29.52
N SER A 4 1.22 5.77 -29.66
CA SER A 4 0.53 4.59 -30.16
C SER A 4 -0.56 4.18 -29.15
N LYS A 5 -1.73 3.74 -29.65
CA LYS A 5 -2.86 3.29 -28.80
C LYS A 5 -2.44 2.34 -27.66
N PRO A 6 -1.56 1.30 -27.90
CA PRO A 6 -1.15 0.37 -26.84
C PRO A 6 -0.36 1.07 -25.71
N LEU A 7 0.43 2.10 -26.01
CA LEU A 7 1.17 2.83 -24.97
C LEU A 7 0.24 3.67 -24.08
N LEU A 8 -0.84 4.21 -24.64
CA LEU A 8 -1.84 4.94 -23.85
C LEU A 8 -2.57 4.00 -22.89
N THR A 9 -2.98 2.83 -23.37
CA THR A 9 -3.64 1.79 -22.54
C THR A 9 -2.70 1.32 -21.42
N LEU A 10 -1.42 1.09 -21.74
CA LEU A 10 -0.43 0.68 -20.73
C LEU A 10 -0.27 1.75 -19.64
N ARG A 11 -0.23 3.03 -20.01
CA ARG A 11 -0.16 4.15 -19.04
C ARG A 11 -1.38 4.24 -18.12
N MET A 12 -2.57 3.88 -18.61
CA MET A 12 -3.79 3.88 -17.79
C MET A 12 -3.85 2.68 -16.84
N LEU A 13 -3.37 1.52 -17.27
CA LEU A 13 -3.42 0.29 -16.47
C LEU A 13 -2.27 0.16 -15.46
N PHE A 14 -1.14 0.83 -15.72
CA PHE A 14 0.05 0.71 -14.90
C PHE A 14 -0.20 1.06 -13.42
N PRO A 15 -0.87 2.16 -13.05
CA PRO A 15 -1.11 2.50 -11.64
C PRO A 15 -1.93 1.43 -10.92
N ALA A 16 -2.95 0.92 -11.58
CA ALA A 16 -3.81 -0.11 -11.03
C ALA A 16 -3.06 -1.43 -10.82
N ALA A 17 -2.24 -1.84 -11.79
CA ALA A 17 -1.41 -3.04 -11.67
C ALA A 17 -0.29 -2.86 -10.62
N ALA A 18 0.38 -1.71 -10.61
CA ALA A 18 1.45 -1.43 -9.65
C ALA A 18 0.93 -1.40 -8.21
N SER A 19 -0.20 -0.74 -7.95
CA SER A 19 -0.83 -0.71 -6.62
C SER A 19 -1.28 -2.10 -6.17
N PHE A 20 -1.78 -2.93 -7.08
CA PHE A 20 -2.15 -4.31 -6.76
C PHE A 20 -0.92 -5.16 -6.41
N ILE A 21 0.17 -5.02 -7.16
CA ILE A 21 1.44 -5.71 -6.84
C ILE A 21 1.97 -5.26 -5.48
N VAL A 22 1.96 -3.95 -5.19
CA VAL A 22 2.40 -3.41 -3.89
C VAL A 22 1.55 -3.95 -2.74
N LEU A 23 0.23 -4.06 -2.92
CA LEU A 23 -0.65 -4.68 -1.94
C LEU A 23 -0.24 -6.13 -1.64
N LEU A 24 0.01 -6.95 -2.67
CA LEU A 24 0.47 -8.34 -2.50
C LEU A 24 1.85 -8.42 -1.84
N LEU A 25 2.75 -7.49 -2.15
CA LEU A 25 4.06 -7.42 -1.49
C LEU A 25 3.92 -7.06 -0.01
N GLY A 26 3.02 -6.14 0.34
CA GLY A 26 2.67 -5.82 1.72
C GLY A 26 2.19 -7.04 2.49
N GLU A 27 1.24 -7.80 1.93
CA GLU A 27 0.75 -9.05 2.52
C GLU A 27 1.87 -10.09 2.68
N TRP A 28 2.73 -10.23 1.68
CA TRP A 28 3.88 -11.13 1.77
C TRP A 28 4.84 -10.75 2.89
N ILE A 29 5.12 -9.47 3.06
CA ILE A 29 5.95 -8.96 4.15
C ILE A 29 5.27 -9.25 5.49
N ALA A 30 3.99 -8.88 5.64
CA ALA A 30 3.25 -9.00 6.89
C ALA A 30 3.11 -10.44 7.37
N ARG A 31 2.92 -11.39 6.46
CA ARG A 31 2.71 -12.82 6.78
C ARG A 31 3.98 -13.67 6.71
N GLY A 32 5.04 -13.14 6.09
CA GLY A 32 6.29 -13.85 5.88
C GLY A 32 6.28 -14.87 4.74
N SER A 33 5.11 -15.34 4.33
CA SER A 33 4.90 -16.27 3.20
C SER A 33 3.61 -15.93 2.46
N LEU A 34 3.63 -16.12 1.14
CA LEU A 34 2.44 -16.00 0.29
C LEU A 34 2.20 -17.36 -0.36
N THR A 35 1.24 -18.10 0.16
CA THR A 35 0.89 -19.46 -0.27
C THR A 35 -0.50 -19.48 -0.88
N ALA A 36 -0.87 -20.56 -1.58
CA ALA A 36 -2.23 -20.75 -2.08
C ALA A 36 -3.27 -20.72 -0.95
N ASP A 37 -2.90 -21.24 0.24
CA ASP A 37 -3.75 -21.19 1.42
C ASP A 37 -4.02 -19.75 1.88
N THR A 38 -3.04 -18.84 1.77
CA THR A 38 -3.23 -17.41 2.08
C THR A 38 -4.33 -16.80 1.21
N PHE A 39 -4.38 -17.14 -0.10
CA PHE A 39 -5.42 -16.64 -0.97
C PHE A 39 -6.79 -17.20 -0.61
N ILE A 40 -6.89 -18.51 -0.36
CA ILE A 40 -8.16 -19.19 -0.12
C ILE A 40 -8.72 -18.83 1.27
N SER A 41 -7.86 -18.82 2.29
CA SER A 41 -8.29 -18.67 3.69
C SER A 41 -8.41 -17.22 4.15
N PHE A 42 -7.70 -16.27 3.48
CA PHE A 42 -7.67 -14.88 3.93
C PHE A 42 -8.11 -13.88 2.84
N ILE A 43 -7.50 -13.91 1.65
CA ILE A 43 -7.74 -12.88 0.63
C ILE A 43 -9.15 -13.00 0.04
N PHE A 44 -9.55 -14.19 -0.39
CA PHE A 44 -10.88 -14.39 -0.99
C PHE A 44 -12.04 -14.15 -0.03
N PRO A 45 -12.04 -14.64 1.21
CA PRO A 45 -13.12 -14.36 2.17
C PRO A 45 -13.28 -12.88 2.51
N HIS A 46 -12.18 -12.11 2.46
CA HIS A 46 -12.15 -10.69 2.79
C HIS A 46 -11.91 -9.79 1.56
N PHE A 47 -12.31 -10.26 0.38
CA PHE A 47 -12.06 -9.58 -0.90
C PHE A 47 -12.46 -8.10 -0.89
N GLY A 48 -13.57 -7.74 -0.22
CA GLY A 48 -14.00 -6.35 -0.09
C GLY A 48 -12.97 -5.46 0.60
N ALA A 49 -12.34 -5.93 1.69
CA ALA A 49 -11.30 -5.20 2.40
C ALA A 49 -10.04 -5.03 1.53
N TYR A 50 -9.63 -6.10 0.84
CA TYR A 50 -8.50 -6.04 -0.09
C TYR A 50 -8.75 -5.12 -1.29
N LEU A 51 -9.97 -5.09 -1.81
CA LEU A 51 -10.36 -4.17 -2.87
C LEU A 51 -10.25 -2.71 -2.41
N LEU A 52 -10.70 -2.41 -1.19
CA LEU A 52 -10.57 -1.07 -0.60
C LEU A 52 -9.11 -0.69 -0.35
N ALA A 53 -8.29 -1.59 0.17
CA ALA A 53 -6.86 -1.36 0.38
C ALA A 53 -6.14 -1.12 -0.96
N TRP A 54 -6.47 -1.89 -1.99
CA TRP A 54 -5.98 -1.66 -3.35
C TRP A 54 -6.40 -0.31 -3.90
N LEU A 55 -7.67 0.07 -3.74
CA LEU A 55 -8.18 1.36 -4.17
C LEU A 55 -7.49 2.52 -3.43
N LEU A 56 -7.22 2.37 -2.13
CA LEU A 56 -6.48 3.34 -1.35
C LEU A 56 -5.07 3.56 -1.94
N LEU A 57 -4.31 2.49 -2.17
CA LEU A 57 -2.98 2.57 -2.77
C LEU A 57 -3.01 3.17 -4.18
N PHE A 58 -4.00 2.81 -4.99
CA PHE A 58 -4.21 3.38 -6.31
C PHE A 58 -4.42 4.90 -6.24
N LEU A 59 -5.30 5.37 -5.35
CA LEU A 59 -5.56 6.80 -5.16
C LEU A 59 -4.36 7.56 -4.58
N VAL A 60 -3.58 6.93 -3.71
CA VAL A 60 -2.30 7.47 -3.23
C VAL A 60 -1.33 7.64 -4.40
N TRP A 61 -1.21 6.65 -5.29
CA TRP A 61 -0.37 6.77 -6.48
C TRP A 61 -0.81 7.93 -7.39
N GLU A 62 -2.11 8.03 -7.66
CA GLU A 62 -2.69 9.12 -8.47
C GLU A 62 -2.38 10.49 -7.84
N LEU A 63 -2.61 10.64 -6.53
CA LEU A 63 -2.31 11.88 -5.83
C LEU A 63 -0.83 12.24 -5.93
N LEU A 64 0.06 11.29 -5.67
CA LEU A 64 1.50 11.49 -5.74
C LEU A 64 1.95 11.84 -7.17
N ASP A 65 1.39 11.19 -8.21
CA ASP A 65 1.73 11.51 -9.60
C ASP A 65 1.30 12.94 -9.98
N TRP A 66 0.10 13.36 -9.58
CA TRP A 66 -0.38 14.72 -9.80
C TRP A 66 0.44 15.77 -9.05
N VAL A 67 0.87 15.48 -7.82
CA VAL A 67 1.68 16.38 -6.99
C VAL A 67 3.13 16.44 -7.47
N LEU A 68 3.79 15.28 -7.59
CA LEU A 68 5.23 15.19 -7.86
C LEU A 68 5.57 15.37 -9.35
N ARG A 69 4.67 14.98 -10.26
CA ARG A 69 4.89 14.94 -11.71
C ARG A 69 5.99 13.98 -12.17
N ILE A 70 6.40 13.10 -11.31
CA ILE A 70 7.49 12.16 -11.56
C ILE A 70 6.93 10.77 -11.23
N PRO A 71 6.34 10.06 -12.23
CA PRO A 71 5.70 8.76 -12.01
C PRO A 71 6.58 7.74 -11.26
N PRO A 72 7.90 7.65 -11.50
CA PRO A 72 8.78 6.79 -10.69
C PRO A 72 8.78 7.14 -9.21
N LEU A 73 8.79 8.44 -8.85
CA LEU A 73 8.70 8.84 -7.44
C LEU A 73 7.31 8.59 -6.85
N ALA A 74 6.25 8.75 -7.63
CA ALA A 74 4.91 8.37 -7.20
C ALA A 74 4.80 6.86 -6.93
N THR A 75 5.38 6.04 -7.81
CA THR A 75 5.45 4.57 -7.63
C THR A 75 6.25 4.20 -6.39
N LEU A 76 7.42 4.79 -6.20
CA LEU A 76 8.25 4.55 -5.02
C LEU A 76 7.54 5.02 -3.73
N GLY A 77 6.97 6.22 -3.72
CA GLY A 77 6.24 6.76 -2.57
C GLY A 77 5.05 5.91 -2.17
N MET A 78 4.22 5.49 -3.14
CA MET A 78 3.12 4.56 -2.89
C MET A 78 3.63 3.22 -2.33
N ALA A 79 4.71 2.67 -2.90
CA ALA A 79 5.26 1.39 -2.43
C ALA A 79 5.83 1.48 -1.01
N VAL A 80 6.48 2.59 -0.67
CA VAL A 80 6.95 2.84 0.70
C VAL A 80 5.76 2.93 1.65
N LEU A 81 4.73 3.69 1.32
CA LEU A 81 3.53 3.82 2.14
C LEU A 81 2.76 2.50 2.30
N GLY A 82 2.77 1.63 1.28
CA GLY A 82 2.13 0.32 1.34
C GLY A 82 2.94 -0.75 2.05
N CYS A 83 4.26 -0.81 1.85
CA CYS A 83 5.10 -1.88 2.37
C CYS A 83 5.75 -1.58 3.73
N ALA A 84 6.06 -0.29 4.04
CA ALA A 84 6.75 0.05 5.27
C ALA A 84 5.92 -0.25 6.53
N PRO A 85 4.61 0.09 6.60
CA PRO A 85 3.77 -0.30 7.73
C PRO A 85 3.73 -1.82 7.94
N CYS A 86 3.65 -2.58 6.83
CA CYS A 86 3.66 -4.06 6.87
C CYS A 86 4.96 -4.61 7.45
N ALA A 87 6.10 -4.03 7.08
CA ALA A 87 7.41 -4.42 7.61
C ALA A 87 7.54 -4.07 9.10
N VAL A 88 7.11 -2.87 9.50
CA VAL A 88 7.10 -2.47 10.91
C VAL A 88 6.20 -3.41 11.71
N ASN A 89 4.99 -3.65 11.23
CA ASN A 89 4.04 -4.54 11.90
C ASN A 89 4.60 -5.97 12.06
N PHE A 90 5.27 -6.51 11.02
CA PHE A 90 5.90 -7.83 11.08
C PHE A 90 6.91 -7.92 12.24
N TYR A 91 7.82 -6.94 12.38
CA TYR A 91 8.79 -6.95 13.46
C TYR A 91 8.17 -6.67 14.82
N THR A 92 7.17 -5.80 14.91
CA THR A 92 6.46 -5.53 16.16
C THR A 92 5.77 -6.77 16.66
N MET A 93 5.10 -7.52 15.77
CA MET A 93 4.49 -8.81 16.11
C MET A 93 5.51 -9.85 16.58
N GLN A 94 6.71 -9.88 15.98
CA GLN A 94 7.77 -10.81 16.44
C GLN A 94 8.35 -10.45 17.81
N LEU A 95 8.50 -9.14 18.10
CA LEU A 95 9.16 -8.68 19.32
C LEU A 95 8.20 -8.58 20.51
N ARG A 96 6.97 -8.15 20.27
CA ARG A 96 5.99 -7.82 21.32
C ARG A 96 4.79 -8.77 21.34
N GLY A 97 4.56 -9.52 20.26
CA GLY A 97 3.35 -10.33 20.07
C GLY A 97 2.09 -9.51 19.78
N GLU A 98 2.22 -8.20 19.65
CA GLU A 98 1.12 -7.26 19.42
C GLU A 98 1.34 -6.50 18.12
N PRO A 99 0.27 -6.13 17.39
CA PRO A 99 0.38 -5.35 16.16
C PRO A 99 0.88 -3.93 16.45
N PHE A 100 1.48 -3.33 15.41
CA PHE A 100 1.88 -1.93 15.43
C PHE A 100 0.64 -1.02 15.46
N LEU A 101 0.61 -0.10 16.39
CA LEU A 101 -0.49 0.84 16.59
C LEU A 101 -0.01 2.29 16.33
N PRO A 102 -0.90 3.21 15.89
CA PRO A 102 -0.50 4.56 15.53
C PRO A 102 0.26 5.33 16.63
N TRP A 103 -0.02 5.06 17.91
CA TRP A 103 0.69 5.68 19.04
C TRP A 103 2.10 5.11 19.26
N ASP A 104 2.44 3.94 18.70
CA ASP A 104 3.81 3.42 18.72
C ASP A 104 4.76 4.31 17.93
N LEU A 105 4.25 5.15 17.02
CA LEU A 105 5.04 6.19 16.33
C LEU A 105 5.70 7.16 17.30
N MET A 106 5.13 7.39 18.48
CA MET A 106 5.72 8.25 19.52
C MET A 106 6.92 7.59 20.21
N GLN A 107 7.05 6.26 20.09
CA GLN A 107 8.10 5.46 20.73
C GLN A 107 9.14 4.94 19.73
N VAL A 108 9.20 5.50 18.53
CA VAL A 108 10.12 5.03 17.45
C VAL A 108 11.59 5.07 17.89
N SER A 109 11.99 6.07 18.69
CA SER A 109 13.38 6.17 19.19
C SER A 109 13.74 5.01 20.12
N GLU A 110 12.83 4.59 20.97
CA GLU A 110 13.00 3.45 21.88
C GLU A 110 12.98 2.13 21.10
N ALA A 111 12.05 2.01 20.14
CA ALA A 111 11.96 0.85 19.25
C ALA A 111 13.24 0.63 18.43
N ALA A 112 13.88 1.69 17.96
CA ALA A 112 15.16 1.61 17.23
C ALA A 112 16.30 1.05 18.10
N GLY A 113 16.34 1.42 19.38
CA GLY A 113 17.28 0.86 20.36
C GLY A 113 17.08 -0.62 20.60
N VAL A 114 15.83 -1.04 20.79
CA VAL A 114 15.45 -2.45 20.97
C VAL A 114 15.73 -3.27 19.72
N ALA A 115 15.42 -2.75 18.54
CA ALA A 115 15.65 -3.43 17.27
C ALA A 115 17.14 -3.73 17.03
N SER A 116 18.04 -2.80 17.39
CA SER A 116 19.48 -3.00 17.27
C SER A 116 19.99 -4.08 18.25
N ALA A 117 19.45 -4.11 19.47
CA ALA A 117 19.80 -5.10 20.50
C ALA A 117 19.24 -6.50 20.20
N ALA A 118 18.08 -6.58 19.55
CA ALA A 118 17.40 -7.84 19.23
C ALA A 118 18.03 -8.60 18.02
N GLY A 119 19.02 -8.02 17.33
CA GLY A 119 19.69 -8.66 16.20
C GLY A 119 18.73 -9.02 15.06
N LEU A 120 17.80 -8.15 14.75
CA LEU A 120 16.77 -8.38 13.73
C LEU A 120 17.41 -8.72 12.38
N LYS A 121 17.03 -9.87 11.82
CA LYS A 121 17.46 -10.31 10.49
C LYS A 121 16.44 -9.87 9.44
N LEU A 122 16.95 -9.33 8.32
CA LEU A 122 16.11 -9.04 7.16
C LEU A 122 15.47 -10.33 6.64
N GLN A 123 14.15 -10.32 6.57
CA GLN A 123 13.40 -11.44 6.02
C GLN A 123 13.52 -11.47 4.50
N THR A 124 13.54 -12.67 3.91
CA THR A 124 13.64 -12.85 2.46
C THR A 124 12.52 -12.14 1.70
N SER A 125 11.28 -12.14 2.24
CA SER A 125 10.14 -11.43 1.63
C SER A 125 10.40 -9.93 1.51
N MET A 126 11.06 -9.31 2.50
CA MET A 126 11.39 -7.87 2.45
C MET A 126 12.45 -7.58 1.39
N VAL A 127 13.49 -8.41 1.31
CA VAL A 127 14.56 -8.23 0.31
C VAL A 127 13.99 -8.36 -1.11
N VAL A 128 13.19 -9.39 -1.35
CA VAL A 128 12.54 -9.59 -2.66
C VAL A 128 11.57 -8.45 -2.96
N SER A 129 10.80 -7.99 -1.97
CA SER A 129 9.87 -6.86 -2.14
C SER A 129 10.61 -5.58 -2.51
N ILE A 130 11.75 -5.28 -1.89
CA ILE A 130 12.59 -4.13 -2.25
C ILE A 130 13.03 -4.23 -3.72
N VAL A 131 13.52 -5.38 -4.15
CA VAL A 131 13.94 -5.59 -5.55
C VAL A 131 12.78 -5.40 -6.52
N LEU A 132 11.59 -5.95 -6.21
CA LEU A 132 10.40 -5.81 -7.04
C LEU A 132 9.88 -4.36 -7.08
N VAL A 133 9.90 -3.64 -5.97
CA VAL A 133 9.55 -2.21 -5.91
C VAL A 133 10.51 -1.38 -6.76
N LEU A 134 11.81 -1.65 -6.71
CA LEU A 134 12.77 -0.99 -7.57
C LEU A 134 12.52 -1.30 -9.05
N ALA A 135 12.21 -2.55 -9.39
CA ALA A 135 11.85 -2.95 -10.75
C ALA A 135 10.57 -2.24 -11.24
N LEU A 136 9.53 -2.14 -10.40
CA LEU A 136 8.32 -1.38 -10.72
C LEU A 136 8.62 0.12 -10.92
N THR A 137 9.49 0.68 -10.10
CA THR A 137 9.91 2.10 -10.23
C THR A 137 10.63 2.34 -11.55
N VAL A 138 11.52 1.43 -11.94
CA VAL A 138 12.20 1.47 -13.24
C VAL A 138 11.22 1.26 -14.40
N ALA A 139 10.30 0.31 -14.28
CA ALA A 139 9.24 0.10 -15.28
C ALA A 139 8.38 1.34 -15.47
N SER A 140 8.02 2.02 -14.37
CA SER A 140 7.31 3.30 -14.40
C SER A 140 8.05 4.34 -15.23
N PHE A 141 9.38 4.46 -15.06
CA PHE A 141 10.19 5.37 -15.86
C PHE A 141 10.06 5.11 -17.37
N PHE A 142 10.12 3.84 -17.78
CA PHE A 142 9.99 3.49 -19.21
C PHE A 142 8.57 3.69 -19.75
N VAL A 143 7.55 3.32 -18.99
CA VAL A 143 6.13 3.49 -19.38
C VAL A 143 5.79 4.97 -19.59
N TYR A 144 6.27 5.84 -18.71
CA TYR A 144 5.93 7.26 -18.75
C TYR A 144 6.98 8.13 -19.47
N ARG A 145 8.03 7.53 -20.03
CA ARG A 145 9.02 8.23 -20.84
C ARG A 145 8.34 8.99 -21.97
N GLY A 146 8.66 10.28 -22.08
CA GLY A 146 8.06 11.17 -23.10
C GLY A 146 6.64 11.65 -22.80
N ARG A 147 6.17 11.52 -21.55
CA ARG A 147 4.93 12.17 -21.10
C ARG A 147 5.08 13.69 -21.22
N LEU A 148 4.16 14.32 -21.98
CA LEU A 148 4.15 15.77 -22.14
C LEU A 148 3.83 16.44 -20.80
N ARG A 149 4.50 17.56 -20.52
CA ARG A 149 4.27 18.37 -19.31
C ARG A 149 2.86 18.94 -19.36
N GLN A 150 2.01 18.51 -18.44
CA GLN A 150 0.64 18.98 -18.35
C GLN A 150 0.58 20.46 -17.92
N ARG A 151 -0.45 21.17 -18.39
CA ARG A 151 -0.77 22.52 -17.95
C ARG A 151 -1.16 22.52 -16.46
N TRP A 152 -1.06 23.66 -15.79
CA TRP A 152 -1.29 23.78 -14.35
C TRP A 152 -2.76 23.53 -13.94
N LEU A 153 -3.75 23.94 -14.76
CA LEU A 153 -5.18 23.75 -14.49
C LEU A 153 -5.59 22.27 -14.39
N PRO A 154 -5.31 21.39 -15.38
CA PRO A 154 -5.60 19.96 -15.24
C PRO A 154 -4.91 19.33 -14.03
N ARG A 155 -3.75 19.85 -13.65
CA ARG A 155 -3.01 19.37 -12.49
C ARG A 155 -3.74 19.68 -11.19
N LEU A 156 -4.17 20.92 -10.96
CA LEU A 156 -4.95 21.30 -9.78
C LEU A 156 -6.24 20.48 -9.70
N ALA A 157 -6.93 20.30 -10.83
CA ALA A 157 -8.13 19.48 -10.87
C ALA A 157 -7.84 18.02 -10.53
N GLY A 158 -6.77 17.41 -11.09
CA GLY A 158 -6.36 16.03 -10.78
C GLY A 158 -5.97 15.85 -9.33
N THR A 159 -5.13 16.74 -8.79
CA THR A 159 -4.76 16.71 -7.36
C THR A 159 -5.97 16.85 -6.46
N GLY A 160 -6.87 17.82 -6.76
CA GLY A 160 -8.09 18.02 -5.99
C GLY A 160 -9.03 16.82 -6.06
N ALA A 161 -9.21 16.22 -7.23
CA ALA A 161 -10.05 15.04 -7.41
C ALA A 161 -9.49 13.82 -6.67
N SER A 162 -8.18 13.56 -6.77
CA SER A 162 -7.54 12.44 -6.06
C SER A 162 -7.58 12.64 -4.55
N ALA A 163 -7.33 13.86 -4.05
CA ALA A 163 -7.43 14.18 -2.64
C ALA A 163 -8.87 14.03 -2.13
N ALA A 164 -9.86 14.54 -2.87
CA ALA A 164 -11.28 14.39 -2.52
C ALA A 164 -11.70 12.92 -2.51
N ALA A 165 -11.27 12.11 -3.50
CA ALA A 165 -11.55 10.69 -3.54
C ALA A 165 -10.93 9.94 -2.35
N LEU A 166 -9.68 10.28 -1.96
CA LEU A 166 -9.04 9.73 -0.74
C LEU A 166 -9.79 10.12 0.52
N CYS A 167 -10.19 11.39 0.66
CA CYS A 167 -11.00 11.84 1.80
C CYS A 167 -12.34 11.09 1.85
N LEU A 168 -13.04 10.94 0.72
CA LEU A 168 -14.30 10.19 0.65
C LEU A 168 -14.10 8.72 1.01
N LEU A 169 -13.02 8.09 0.55
CA LEU A 169 -12.71 6.71 0.91
C LEU A 169 -12.44 6.57 2.41
N ILE A 170 -11.61 7.43 2.99
CA ILE A 170 -11.25 7.38 4.41
C ILE A 170 -12.47 7.71 5.28
N PHE A 171 -13.09 8.87 5.09
CA PHE A 171 -14.17 9.35 5.94
C PHE A 171 -15.52 8.72 5.63
N GLY A 172 -15.77 8.36 4.36
CA GLY A 172 -17.04 7.79 3.92
C GLY A 172 -17.11 6.26 4.02
N VAL A 173 -15.97 5.59 4.07
CA VAL A 173 -15.91 4.11 4.12
C VAL A 173 -15.19 3.63 5.38
N TYR A 174 -13.90 3.93 5.53
CA TYR A 174 -13.09 3.37 6.61
C TYR A 174 -13.51 3.83 8.02
N LEU A 175 -13.98 5.07 8.15
CA LEU A 175 -14.43 5.61 9.43
C LEU A 175 -15.93 5.44 9.69
N GLN A 176 -16.68 4.75 8.79
CA GLN A 176 -18.10 4.49 8.97
C GLN A 176 -18.33 3.08 9.53
N PRO A 177 -18.78 2.93 10.79
CA PRO A 177 -18.99 1.62 11.40
C PRO A 177 -20.00 0.75 10.63
N ALA A 178 -21.04 1.36 10.06
CA ALA A 178 -22.04 0.64 9.28
C ALA A 178 -21.44 0.00 8.01
N VAL A 179 -20.51 0.68 7.35
CA VAL A 179 -19.87 0.18 6.13
C VAL A 179 -18.84 -0.89 6.48
N THR A 180 -18.04 -0.69 7.51
CA THR A 180 -17.05 -1.67 7.96
C THR A 180 -17.70 -2.95 8.45
N GLN A 181 -18.85 -2.88 9.11
CA GLN A 181 -19.64 -4.06 9.49
C GLN A 181 -20.15 -4.85 8.28
N VAL A 182 -20.70 -4.17 7.27
CA VAL A 182 -21.17 -4.83 6.02
C VAL A 182 -20.01 -5.52 5.29
N LEU A 183 -18.82 -4.94 5.33
CA LEU A 183 -17.61 -5.51 4.72
C LEU A 183 -16.97 -6.60 5.57
N GLY A 184 -17.54 -6.91 6.73
CA GLY A 184 -16.99 -7.89 7.67
C GLY A 184 -15.73 -7.39 8.39
N ILE A 185 -15.41 -6.10 8.29
CA ILE A 185 -14.28 -5.47 8.97
C ILE A 185 -14.75 -4.97 10.34
N THR A 186 -14.97 -5.88 11.27
CA THR A 186 -15.34 -5.51 12.65
C THR A 186 -14.08 -5.45 13.50
N PRO A 187 -13.70 -4.25 14.01
CA PRO A 187 -12.57 -4.15 14.90
C PRO A 187 -12.91 -4.89 16.20
N ASP A 188 -12.19 -5.96 16.51
CA ASP A 188 -12.26 -6.61 17.80
C ASP A 188 -11.29 -5.91 18.75
N ALA A 189 -11.84 -5.04 19.62
CA ALA A 189 -11.06 -4.25 20.57
C ALA A 189 -10.29 -5.14 21.58
N TRP A 190 -10.71 -6.38 21.77
CA TRP A 190 -10.14 -7.31 22.75
C TRP A 190 -9.12 -8.29 22.16
N MET A 191 -9.15 -8.51 20.83
CA MET A 191 -8.29 -9.47 20.15
C MET A 191 -7.68 -8.85 18.90
N GLN A 192 -6.90 -7.80 19.07
CA GLN A 192 -6.25 -7.08 17.97
C GLN A 192 -5.35 -7.99 17.14
N ASP A 193 -4.69 -8.98 17.74
CA ASP A 193 -3.89 -9.98 17.06
C ASP A 193 -4.71 -10.84 16.08
N ARG A 194 -5.93 -11.22 16.44
CA ARG A 194 -6.86 -11.89 15.53
C ARG A 194 -7.28 -11.00 14.38
N TYR A 195 -7.59 -9.73 14.66
CA TYR A 195 -7.98 -8.78 13.64
C TYR A 195 -6.92 -8.68 12.54
N TYR A 196 -5.65 -8.50 12.92
CA TYR A 196 -4.55 -8.42 11.94
C TYR A 196 -4.25 -9.75 11.25
N ARG A 197 -4.48 -10.91 11.90
CA ARG A 197 -4.34 -12.20 11.24
C ARG A 197 -5.39 -12.43 10.17
N TYR A 198 -6.64 -12.02 10.40
CA TYR A 198 -7.75 -12.27 9.50
C TYR A 198 -7.82 -11.25 8.36
N TYR A 199 -7.60 -9.99 8.65
CA TYR A 199 -7.85 -8.90 7.71
C TYR A 199 -6.58 -8.36 7.03
N GLY A 200 -5.40 -8.81 7.44
CA GLY A 200 -4.12 -8.27 6.97
C GLY A 200 -3.79 -6.92 7.60
N VAL A 201 -2.91 -6.17 7.00
CA VAL A 201 -2.45 -4.86 7.48
C VAL A 201 -3.18 -3.73 6.77
#